data_7f23417a5b9906e1d695584a4ac9d4cb
#
_entry.id   7f23417a5b9906e1d695584a4ac9d4cb
#
_cell.length_a   1.000
_cell.length_b   1.000
_cell.length_c   1.000
_cell.angle_alpha   90.00
_cell.angle_beta   90.00
_cell.angle_gamma   90.00
#
_symmetry.space_group_name_H-M   'P 1'
#
loop_
_entity.id
_entity.type
_entity.pdbx_description
1 polymer ?
#
loop_
_entity_poly.entity_id
_entity_poly.type
_entity_poly.pdbx_seq_one_letter_code
_entity_poly.pdbx_strand_id
1 'polypeptide(L)'
;RLFYTQGDYGLWQCSEPCHQNTYDNEEAVRRMLAEQRDMKVPSELVPRCPVCGKPMSMNLRADNTFVQDEGWYTAAARYSDFLHQHGHEAVLFLELGVGYNTPGIIKYPFWQMTAQNSKAAYACINYGEAACPEEIESKSICINYNIEQVLKDLLG
;
A
#
# COMPACT_ATOMS: atom_id res chain seq x y z
N ARG A 1 0.47 6.90 11.45
CA ARG A 1 -0.71 7.06 10.57
C ARG A 1 -0.43 6.31 9.29
N LEU A 2 -1.35 5.44 8.89
CA LEU A 2 -1.16 4.51 7.78
C LEU A 2 -2.33 4.63 6.80
N PHE A 3 -2.04 4.44 5.50
CA PHE A 3 -3.03 4.38 4.44
C PHE A 3 -2.68 3.24 3.48
N TYR A 4 -3.50 2.20 3.47
CA TYR A 4 -3.37 1.02 2.62
C TYR A 4 -3.97 1.30 1.23
N THR A 5 -3.25 2.01 0.38
CA THR A 5 -3.75 2.38 -0.96
C THR A 5 -4.08 1.17 -1.83
N GLN A 6 -3.36 0.06 -1.65
CA GLN A 6 -3.50 -1.18 -2.42
C GLN A 6 -4.18 -2.30 -1.66
N GLY A 7 -4.76 -2.01 -0.49
CA GLY A 7 -5.46 -2.99 0.34
C GLY A 7 -4.62 -3.59 1.45
N ASP A 8 -5.17 -4.60 2.11
CA ASP A 8 -4.61 -5.23 3.29
C ASP A 8 -4.83 -6.75 3.25
N TYR A 9 -3.77 -7.53 3.49
CA TYR A 9 -3.85 -8.99 3.63
C TYR A 9 -4.68 -9.42 4.84
N GLY A 10 -4.82 -8.57 5.85
CA GLY A 10 -5.65 -8.80 7.03
C GLY A 10 -7.15 -8.64 6.79
N LEU A 11 -7.56 -8.28 5.56
CA LEU A 11 -8.96 -8.05 5.22
C LEU A 11 -9.43 -8.95 4.09
N TRP A 12 -10.67 -9.43 4.20
CA TRP A 12 -11.41 -10.06 3.12
C TRP A 12 -12.48 -9.13 2.55
N GLN A 13 -12.75 -9.31 1.27
CA GLN A 13 -13.86 -8.72 0.52
C GLN A 13 -14.66 -9.79 -0.22
N CYS A 14 -15.87 -9.48 -0.65
CA CYS A 14 -16.58 -10.34 -1.59
C CYS A 14 -15.83 -10.43 -2.92
N SER A 15 -15.56 -11.63 -3.44
CA SER A 15 -14.84 -11.83 -4.71
C SER A 15 -15.58 -11.24 -5.93
N GLU A 16 -16.91 -11.13 -5.83
CA GLU A 16 -17.75 -10.39 -6.77
C GLU A 16 -18.43 -9.27 -5.97
N PRO A 17 -17.87 -8.05 -5.91
CA PRO A 17 -18.28 -7.03 -4.95
C PRO A 17 -19.79 -6.75 -4.98
N CYS A 18 -20.55 -7.34 -4.06
CA CYS A 18 -21.98 -7.11 -3.90
C CYS A 18 -22.30 -6.01 -2.89
N HIS A 19 -21.28 -5.50 -2.21
CA HIS A 19 -21.33 -4.42 -1.23
C HIS A 19 -19.91 -3.85 -1.02
N GLN A 20 -19.78 -2.75 -0.27
CA GLN A 20 -18.52 -2.02 -0.07
C GLN A 20 -17.89 -2.26 1.31
N ASN A 21 -18.14 -3.42 1.95
CA ASN A 21 -17.56 -3.74 3.24
C ASN A 21 -16.41 -4.73 3.09
N THR A 22 -15.41 -4.57 3.95
CA THR A 22 -14.34 -5.54 4.20
C THR A 22 -14.51 -6.19 5.56
N TYR A 23 -13.81 -7.28 5.80
CA TYR A 23 -13.94 -8.10 7.01
C TYR A 23 -12.56 -8.53 7.50
N ASP A 24 -12.30 -8.36 8.79
CA ASP A 24 -11.09 -8.90 9.42
C ASP A 24 -10.99 -10.40 9.23
N ASN A 25 -9.79 -10.90 8.97
CA ASN A 25 -9.58 -12.31 8.66
C ASN A 25 -8.65 -13.03 9.66
N GLU A 26 -8.11 -12.35 10.66
CA GLU A 26 -7.08 -12.90 11.54
C GLU A 26 -7.53 -14.20 12.23
N GLU A 27 -8.70 -14.21 12.86
CA GLU A 27 -9.20 -15.40 13.57
C GLU A 27 -9.42 -16.57 12.62
N ALA A 28 -10.03 -16.32 11.47
CA ALA A 28 -10.30 -17.35 10.48
C ALA A 28 -9.02 -17.93 9.88
N VAL A 29 -8.03 -17.08 9.59
CA VAL A 29 -6.72 -17.52 9.08
C VAL A 29 -5.97 -18.33 10.13
N ARG A 30 -6.03 -17.96 11.42
CA ARG A 30 -5.46 -18.75 12.51
C ARG A 30 -6.10 -20.13 12.61
N ARG A 31 -7.42 -20.22 12.47
CA ARG A 31 -8.14 -21.51 12.43
C ARG A 31 -7.74 -22.34 11.21
N MET A 32 -7.68 -21.72 10.02
CA MET A 32 -7.22 -22.38 8.80
C MET A 32 -5.82 -22.99 8.97
N LEU A 33 -4.89 -22.23 9.57
CA LEU A 33 -3.53 -22.70 9.81
C LEU A 33 -3.50 -23.89 10.78
N ALA A 34 -4.30 -23.85 11.84
CA ALA A 34 -4.36 -24.94 12.83
C ALA A 34 -5.00 -26.23 12.29
N GLU A 35 -5.98 -26.11 11.41
CA GLU A 35 -6.80 -27.22 10.93
C GLU A 35 -6.37 -27.75 9.55
N GLN A 36 -5.45 -27.08 8.85
CA GLN A 36 -4.98 -27.54 7.53
C GLN A 36 -4.28 -28.90 7.61
N ARG A 37 -4.48 -29.75 6.60
CA ARG A 37 -3.82 -31.03 6.39
C ARG A 37 -3.40 -31.13 4.93
N ASP A 38 -2.19 -31.63 4.68
CA ASP A 38 -1.67 -31.81 3.32
C ASP A 38 -1.83 -30.59 2.41
N MET A 39 -1.53 -29.38 2.93
CA MET A 39 -1.69 -28.09 2.24
C MET A 39 -3.14 -27.77 1.85
N LYS A 40 -4.12 -28.37 2.51
CA LYS A 40 -5.56 -28.11 2.28
C LYS A 40 -6.22 -27.63 3.55
N VAL A 41 -7.06 -26.63 3.40
CA VAL A 41 -7.93 -26.09 4.45
C VAL A 41 -9.29 -26.85 4.39
N PRO A 42 -9.91 -27.22 5.53
CA PRO A 42 -11.26 -27.78 5.55
C PRO A 42 -12.26 -26.89 4.81
N SER A 43 -13.17 -27.50 4.06
CA SER A 43 -14.12 -26.77 3.19
C SER A 43 -15.02 -25.81 3.96
N GLU A 44 -15.35 -26.12 5.21
CA GLU A 44 -16.16 -25.31 6.11
C GLU A 44 -15.43 -24.02 6.59
N LEU A 45 -14.10 -23.97 6.46
CA LEU A 45 -13.31 -22.79 6.78
C LEU A 45 -13.09 -21.88 5.57
N VAL A 46 -13.48 -22.31 4.37
CA VAL A 46 -13.38 -21.44 3.17
C VAL A 46 -14.35 -20.26 3.33
N PRO A 47 -13.85 -19.00 3.35
CA PRO A 47 -14.66 -17.84 3.69
C PRO A 47 -15.70 -17.55 2.60
N ARG A 48 -16.91 -17.22 3.04
CA ARG A 48 -18.01 -16.86 2.17
C ARG A 48 -18.60 -15.52 2.56
N CYS A 49 -18.97 -14.74 1.55
CA CYS A 49 -19.60 -13.45 1.72
C CYS A 49 -20.90 -13.58 2.53
N PRO A 50 -21.06 -12.87 3.65
CA PRO A 50 -22.26 -12.97 4.50
C PRO A 50 -23.53 -12.42 3.81
N VAL A 51 -23.38 -11.65 2.74
CA VAL A 51 -24.52 -11.04 2.01
C VAL A 51 -24.99 -11.94 0.86
N CYS A 52 -24.08 -12.45 0.03
CA CYS A 52 -24.45 -13.19 -1.17
C CYS A 52 -24.01 -14.67 -1.19
N GLY A 53 -23.27 -15.14 -0.18
CA GLY A 53 -22.78 -16.52 -0.08
C GLY A 53 -21.64 -16.89 -1.05
N LYS A 54 -21.23 -15.99 -1.95
CA LYS A 54 -20.11 -16.23 -2.86
C LYS A 54 -18.78 -16.31 -2.10
N PRO A 55 -17.72 -16.89 -2.69
CA PRO A 55 -16.40 -16.89 -2.05
C PRO A 55 -15.92 -15.49 -1.71
N MET A 56 -15.07 -15.38 -0.71
CA MET A 56 -14.33 -14.15 -0.42
C MET A 56 -12.91 -14.22 -0.99
N SER A 57 -12.33 -13.07 -1.26
CA SER A 57 -10.93 -12.88 -1.62
C SER A 57 -10.25 -11.95 -0.62
N MET A 58 -8.93 -11.92 -0.60
CA MET A 58 -8.22 -10.87 0.12
C MET A 58 -8.52 -9.50 -0.50
N ASN A 59 -8.63 -8.47 0.35
CA ASN A 59 -8.82 -7.09 -0.09
C ASN A 59 -7.51 -6.54 -0.64
N LEU A 60 -7.17 -6.89 -1.86
CA LEU A 60 -5.97 -6.46 -2.58
C LEU A 60 -6.35 -5.88 -3.93
N ARG A 61 -5.71 -4.77 -4.31
CA ARG A 61 -5.90 -4.12 -5.61
C ARG A 61 -5.18 -4.90 -6.72
N ALA A 62 -5.75 -6.04 -7.09
CA ALA A 62 -5.27 -6.86 -8.21
C ALA A 62 -5.97 -6.48 -9.53
N ASP A 63 -7.23 -6.06 -9.45
CA ASP A 63 -8.08 -5.71 -10.59
C ASP A 63 -9.16 -4.67 -10.21
N ASN A 64 -10.19 -4.54 -11.03
CA ASN A 64 -11.32 -3.62 -10.84
C ASN A 64 -12.34 -4.08 -9.79
N THR A 65 -12.18 -5.24 -9.18
CA THR A 65 -13.05 -5.73 -8.10
C THR A 65 -12.63 -5.26 -6.71
N PHE A 66 -11.54 -4.52 -6.61
CA PHE A 66 -11.04 -4.00 -5.33
C PHE A 66 -12.08 -3.13 -4.60
N VAL A 67 -12.43 -3.54 -3.38
CA VAL A 67 -13.38 -2.81 -2.53
C VAL A 67 -12.64 -1.73 -1.74
N GLN A 68 -13.07 -0.49 -1.93
CA GLN A 68 -12.69 0.66 -1.11
C GLN A 68 -13.79 0.87 -0.08
N ASP A 69 -13.58 0.43 1.14
CA ASP A 69 -14.54 0.58 2.23
C ASP A 69 -14.47 1.97 2.91
N GLU A 70 -15.30 2.19 3.92
CA GLU A 70 -15.32 3.45 4.67
C GLU A 70 -13.94 3.74 5.34
N GLY A 71 -13.26 2.70 5.81
CA GLY A 71 -11.92 2.82 6.40
C GLY A 71 -10.89 3.31 5.38
N TRP A 72 -10.95 2.78 4.17
CA TRP A 72 -10.11 3.21 3.06
C TRP A 72 -10.35 4.69 2.70
N TYR A 73 -11.61 5.11 2.56
CA TYR A 73 -11.95 6.52 2.26
C TYR A 73 -11.54 7.47 3.39
N THR A 74 -11.73 7.05 4.65
CA THR A 74 -11.28 7.82 5.81
C THR A 74 -9.75 8.01 5.82
N ALA A 75 -9.00 6.97 5.46
CA ALA A 75 -7.55 7.05 5.36
C ALA A 75 -7.10 7.93 4.18
N ALA A 76 -7.79 7.84 3.04
CA ALA A 76 -7.54 8.69 1.88
C ALA A 76 -7.77 10.19 2.19
N ALA A 77 -8.87 10.50 2.89
CA ALA A 77 -9.15 11.87 3.32
C ALA A 77 -8.05 12.42 4.25
N ARG A 78 -7.64 11.65 5.26
CA ARG A 78 -6.53 12.05 6.15
C ARG A 78 -5.21 12.29 5.39
N TYR A 79 -4.93 11.48 4.38
CA TYR A 79 -3.74 11.66 3.55
C TYR A 79 -3.83 12.93 2.71
N SER A 80 -4.99 13.17 2.09
CA SER A 80 -5.25 14.40 1.34
C SER A 80 -5.12 15.65 2.21
N ASP A 81 -5.70 15.63 3.40
CA ASP A 81 -5.62 16.73 4.37
C ASP A 81 -4.16 17.01 4.78
N PHE A 82 -3.39 15.95 5.05
CA PHE A 82 -1.97 16.07 5.37
C PHE A 82 -1.21 16.75 4.23
N LEU A 83 -1.40 16.34 3.00
CA LEU A 83 -0.73 16.95 1.85
C LEU A 83 -1.13 18.42 1.65
N HIS A 84 -2.42 18.74 1.87
CA HIS A 84 -2.91 20.13 1.80
C HIS A 84 -2.28 21.04 2.86
N GLN A 85 -2.23 20.55 4.10
CA GLN A 85 -1.70 21.31 5.22
C GLN A 85 -0.19 21.56 5.09
N HIS A 86 0.56 20.61 4.56
CA HIS A 86 2.02 20.65 4.48
C HIS A 86 2.57 20.95 3.07
N GLY A 87 1.70 21.21 2.09
CA GLY A 87 2.09 21.39 0.69
C GLY A 87 3.07 22.54 0.40
N HIS A 88 3.28 23.45 1.35
CA HIS A 88 4.21 24.58 1.24
C HIS A 88 5.36 24.53 2.27
N GLU A 89 5.43 23.47 3.04
CA GLU A 89 6.45 23.25 4.06
C GLU A 89 7.63 22.42 3.51
N ALA A 90 8.66 22.26 4.34
CA ALA A 90 9.73 21.31 4.04
C ALA A 90 9.22 19.88 4.26
N VAL A 91 9.07 19.14 3.17
CA VAL A 91 8.56 17.76 3.18
C VAL A 91 9.58 16.84 2.53
N LEU A 92 9.86 15.72 3.16
CA LEU A 92 10.61 14.62 2.55
C LEU A 92 9.61 13.56 2.05
N PHE A 93 9.62 13.31 0.75
CA PHE A 93 8.95 12.16 0.14
C PHE A 93 9.92 10.99 0.08
N LEU A 94 9.78 10.05 1.03
CA LEU A 94 10.63 8.87 1.10
C LEU A 94 9.94 7.65 0.45
N GLU A 95 10.58 7.11 -0.55
CA GLU A 95 10.14 5.92 -1.27
C GLU A 95 11.05 4.72 -0.94
N LEU A 96 10.46 3.61 -0.52
CA LEU A 96 11.15 2.38 -0.20
C LEU A 96 10.64 1.24 -1.08
N GLY A 97 11.44 0.81 -2.05
CA GLY A 97 11.18 -0.36 -2.88
C GLY A 97 9.97 -0.28 -3.81
N VAL A 98 9.52 0.91 -4.19
CA VAL A 98 8.41 1.05 -5.12
C VAL A 98 8.88 0.81 -6.55
N GLY A 99 8.40 -0.29 -7.16
CA GLY A 99 8.71 -0.65 -8.54
C GLY A 99 7.84 0.09 -9.58
N TYR A 100 8.06 -0.25 -10.86
CA TYR A 100 7.33 0.33 -12.00
C TYR A 100 6.03 -0.41 -12.35
N ASN A 101 5.60 -1.43 -11.58
CA ASN A 101 4.33 -2.10 -11.83
C ASN A 101 3.11 -1.19 -11.56
N THR A 102 3.17 -0.36 -10.52
CA THR A 102 2.10 0.57 -10.15
C THR A 102 2.65 1.94 -9.73
N PRO A 103 3.46 2.60 -10.58
CA PRO A 103 4.18 3.83 -10.19
C PRO A 103 3.25 5.02 -9.98
N GLY A 104 2.04 4.98 -10.54
CA GLY A 104 1.04 6.05 -10.43
C GLY A 104 0.46 6.24 -9.04
N ILE A 105 0.68 5.31 -8.09
CA ILE A 105 0.14 5.41 -6.74
C ILE A 105 1.06 6.20 -5.81
N ILE A 106 2.37 6.00 -5.90
CA ILE A 106 3.38 6.61 -5.01
C ILE A 106 4.43 7.37 -5.82
N LYS A 107 5.16 6.68 -6.70
CA LYS A 107 6.34 7.20 -7.39
C LYS A 107 6.04 8.49 -8.16
N TYR A 108 5.10 8.49 -9.09
CA TYR A 108 4.77 9.67 -9.88
C TYR A 108 4.15 10.81 -9.07
N PRO A 109 3.22 10.58 -8.13
CA PRO A 109 2.75 11.62 -7.23
C PRO A 109 3.87 12.26 -6.41
N PHE A 110 4.81 11.48 -5.88
CA PHE A 110 5.94 12.02 -5.12
C PHE A 110 6.85 12.91 -5.99
N TRP A 111 7.13 12.48 -7.23
CA TRP A 111 7.89 13.30 -8.18
C TRP A 111 7.20 14.63 -8.48
N GLN A 112 5.90 14.60 -8.76
CA GLN A 112 5.10 15.79 -9.04
C GLN A 112 5.07 16.76 -7.84
N MET A 113 4.81 16.25 -6.64
CA MET A 113 4.80 17.07 -5.43
C MET A 113 6.18 17.64 -5.11
N THR A 114 7.25 16.89 -5.35
CA THR A 114 8.62 17.38 -5.20
C THR A 114 8.92 18.48 -6.23
N ALA A 115 8.50 18.33 -7.47
CA ALA A 115 8.68 19.36 -8.49
C ALA A 115 7.95 20.66 -8.14
N GLN A 116 6.72 20.56 -7.65
CA GLN A 116 5.84 21.70 -7.35
C GLN A 116 6.23 22.48 -6.08
N ASN A 117 6.84 21.83 -5.10
CA ASN A 117 7.25 22.45 -3.84
C ASN A 117 8.77 22.67 -3.78
N SER A 118 9.21 23.92 -3.78
CA SER A 118 10.64 24.28 -3.74
C SER A 118 11.36 23.86 -2.47
N LYS A 119 10.63 23.57 -1.38
CA LYS A 119 11.17 23.13 -0.09
C LYS A 119 11.10 21.61 0.09
N ALA A 120 10.46 20.90 -0.85
CA ALA A 120 10.38 19.46 -0.77
C ALA A 120 11.66 18.80 -1.26
N ALA A 121 11.95 17.63 -0.69
CA ALA A 121 13.00 16.71 -1.14
C ALA A 121 12.38 15.33 -1.42
N TYR A 122 13.02 14.58 -2.32
CA TYR A 122 12.68 13.21 -2.61
C TYR A 122 13.83 12.28 -2.26
N ALA A 123 13.53 11.14 -1.66
CA ALA A 123 14.50 10.08 -1.44
C ALA A 123 13.94 8.75 -1.91
N CYS A 124 14.69 8.02 -2.71
CA CYS A 124 14.34 6.69 -3.20
C CYS A 124 15.42 5.70 -2.82
N ILE A 125 15.03 4.66 -2.07
CA ILE A 125 15.91 3.51 -1.78
C ILE A 125 15.29 2.29 -2.45
N ASN A 126 15.96 1.79 -3.49
CA ASN A 126 15.46 0.65 -4.25
C ASN A 126 16.63 -0.13 -4.87
N TYR A 127 16.55 -1.45 -4.86
CA TYR A 127 17.56 -2.29 -5.47
C TYR A 127 17.28 -2.47 -6.96
N GLY A 128 18.13 -1.88 -7.81
CA GLY A 128 18.04 -1.97 -9.27
C GLY A 128 17.22 -0.88 -9.95
N GLU A 129 16.30 -0.19 -9.21
CA GLU A 129 15.35 0.76 -9.81
C GLU A 129 15.29 2.13 -9.09
N ALA A 130 16.37 2.49 -8.36
CA ALA A 130 16.44 3.80 -7.71
C ALA A 130 16.68 4.90 -8.73
N ALA A 131 15.66 5.71 -9.01
CA ALA A 131 15.72 6.79 -9.99
C ALA A 131 14.76 7.92 -9.66
N CYS A 132 15.05 9.10 -10.23
CA CYS A 132 14.15 10.25 -10.27
C CYS A 132 14.25 10.95 -11.63
N PRO A 133 13.23 11.75 -12.02
CA PRO A 133 13.32 12.58 -13.22
C PRO A 133 14.31 13.72 -13.05
N GLU A 134 14.86 14.21 -14.18
CA GLU A 134 15.87 15.25 -14.25
C GLU A 134 15.40 16.56 -13.55
N GLU A 135 14.10 16.88 -13.66
CA GLU A 135 13.50 18.10 -13.10
C GLU A 135 13.61 18.19 -11.56
N ILE A 136 13.76 17.07 -10.88
CA ILE A 136 13.90 17.04 -9.41
C ILE A 136 15.25 16.52 -8.92
N GLU A 137 16.19 16.23 -9.83
CA GLU A 137 17.48 15.60 -9.50
C GLU A 137 18.23 16.39 -8.41
N SER A 138 18.25 17.72 -8.52
CA SER A 138 18.92 18.60 -7.55
C SER A 138 18.31 18.59 -6.13
N LYS A 139 17.12 18.03 -5.97
CA LYS A 139 16.37 17.89 -4.70
C LYS A 139 16.18 16.42 -4.31
N SER A 140 16.90 15.50 -4.96
CA SER A 140 16.64 14.06 -4.81
C SER A 140 17.89 13.32 -4.39
N ILE A 141 17.68 12.24 -3.62
CA ILE A 141 18.68 11.23 -3.28
C ILE A 141 18.16 9.87 -3.73
N CYS A 142 18.84 9.27 -4.69
CA CYS A 142 18.49 7.92 -5.18
C CYS A 142 19.60 6.93 -4.80
N ILE A 143 19.26 5.96 -3.93
CA ILE A 143 20.18 4.97 -3.41
C ILE A 143 19.82 3.61 -4.00
N ASN A 144 20.66 3.12 -4.92
CA ASN A 144 20.50 1.80 -5.52
C ASN A 144 21.18 0.74 -4.64
N TYR A 145 20.51 0.35 -3.56
CA TYR A 145 21.05 -0.63 -2.62
C TYR A 145 19.93 -1.33 -1.83
N ASN A 146 20.33 -2.33 -1.01
CA ASN A 146 19.42 -3.05 -0.14
C ASN A 146 18.84 -2.10 0.93
N ILE A 147 17.51 -2.04 1.05
CA ILE A 147 16.80 -1.11 1.94
C ILE A 147 17.20 -1.34 3.41
N GLU A 148 17.24 -2.60 3.85
CA GLU A 148 17.57 -2.94 5.22
C GLU A 148 18.97 -2.44 5.60
N GLN A 149 19.96 -2.65 4.70
CA GLN A 149 21.32 -2.21 4.95
C GLN A 149 21.43 -0.68 5.01
N VAL A 150 20.79 0.03 4.05
CA VAL A 150 20.77 1.49 4.05
C VAL A 150 20.15 2.03 5.32
N LEU A 151 19.01 1.48 5.76
CA LEU A 151 18.36 1.92 6.99
C LEU A 151 19.20 1.62 8.23
N LYS A 152 19.90 0.49 8.29
CA LYS A 152 20.85 0.20 9.38
C LYS A 152 21.99 1.21 9.43
N ASP A 153 22.57 1.53 8.27
CA ASP A 153 23.70 2.46 8.18
C ASP A 153 23.29 3.90 8.54
N LEU A 154 22.03 4.28 8.29
CA LEU A 154 21.50 5.60 8.63
C LEU A 154 21.09 5.74 10.10
N LEU A 155 20.65 4.65 10.73
CA LEU A 155 20.10 4.67 12.09
C LEU A 155 21.14 4.30 13.17
N GLY A 156 22.31 3.79 12.79
CA GLY A 156 23.43 3.43 13.68
C GLY A 156 23.21 2.10 14.34
#